data_f67030f4dd10f06147648fc84dc447ff
#
_entry.id   f67030f4dd10f06147648fc84dc447ff
#
_cell.length_a   1.000
_cell.length_b   1.000
_cell.length_c   1.000
_cell.angle_alpha   90.00
_cell.angle_beta   90.00
_cell.angle_gamma   90.00
#
_symmetry.space_group_name_H-M   'P 1'
#
loop_
_entity.id
_entity.type
_entity.pdbx_description
1 polymer ?
#
loop_
_entity_poly.entity_id
_entity_poly.type
_entity_poly.pdbx_seq_one_letter_code
_entity_poly.pdbx_strand_id
1 'polypeptide(L)'
;MFTDIDTQMNTSHALGSATTIRSKSLNLDKAIAQAQAQLHALQHPDGYWLFELEADCTIPAEYIMMMHYIGEIDPILQSKIAVYLRAKQSADGSYPLFHGGAGDLSCSVKVYYALKLAGDDIHAPHMSRLRHYILSQGGAAKANVFTRIALAIFEQLPWRGVPYIPVEIMLFPKWFPFHLDKVSYWSRTVMVPLFILCTLEAKAKNPQQISILELFVLHPDKEKHYFPERTLLNKFFLILDKIGRVTRPLIPKKMHQLAIKKAEQWIVERLNGEDGLGGIFPAMVNAYEALLLLGYDKNHSYVKTAKQAIDKLLVVKDHEAYCQPCLSPVWDTGLTALALQEVDKIGNREVLTRAYRWLKSKQLTNEPGDWQLTRPELAGGGWAFQFANPHYPDVDDTAVVAFAMAESNLPDLTDSIQLASQWIVGMQSKNGGYGAFDVDNTYYYLNEIPFADHGALLDPPTVDVSARCAMLMAKMAKQHPDYLPALHRTIDYIRSEQEDNGSW
;
A
#
# COMPACT_ATOMS: atom_id res chain seq x y z
N MET A 1 -17.10 -15.11 -52.02
CA MET A 1 -18.41 -15.02 -52.64
C MET A 1 -19.25 -14.14 -51.76
N PHE A 2 -19.18 -12.84 -52.06
CA PHE A 2 -19.93 -11.79 -51.37
C PHE A 2 -21.12 -11.44 -52.22
N THR A 3 -22.31 -11.36 -51.67
CA THR A 3 -23.44 -10.67 -52.30
C THR A 3 -24.25 -9.94 -51.23
N ASP A 4 -24.21 -8.64 -51.37
CA ASP A 4 -25.20 -7.58 -51.20
C ASP A 4 -26.44 -7.87 -50.37
N ILE A 5 -26.64 -7.03 -49.33
CA ILE A 5 -27.96 -6.59 -48.88
C ILE A 5 -27.95 -5.07 -48.84
N ASP A 6 -28.72 -4.52 -49.77
CA ASP A 6 -28.90 -3.10 -50.00
C ASP A 6 -29.96 -2.46 -49.09
N THR A 7 -29.64 -1.32 -48.60
CA THR A 7 -30.37 -0.07 -48.45
C THR A 7 -31.89 -0.09 -48.33
N GLN A 8 -32.39 0.14 -47.11
CA GLN A 8 -33.54 1.05 -46.89
C GLN A 8 -33.34 1.75 -45.54
N MET A 9 -32.75 2.94 -45.55
CA MET A 9 -32.71 3.83 -44.39
C MET A 9 -33.92 4.75 -44.38
N ASN A 10 -34.74 4.58 -43.37
CA ASN A 10 -35.87 5.40 -43.03
C ASN A 10 -35.43 6.78 -42.51
N THR A 11 -35.98 7.83 -43.11
CA THR A 11 -35.72 9.25 -42.79
C THR A 11 -36.38 9.74 -41.46
N SER A 12 -36.80 8.85 -40.57
CA SER A 12 -37.41 9.22 -39.26
C SER A 12 -36.43 9.22 -38.09
N HIS A 13 -35.14 8.87 -38.27
CA HIS A 13 -34.16 8.82 -37.16
C HIS A 13 -33.43 10.13 -36.84
N ALA A 14 -33.49 11.15 -37.68
CA ALA A 14 -32.71 12.37 -37.49
C ALA A 14 -33.25 13.31 -36.39
N LEU A 15 -34.54 13.29 -36.12
CA LEU A 15 -35.15 14.13 -35.06
C LEU A 15 -35.07 13.50 -33.65
N GLY A 16 -35.03 12.19 -33.55
CA GLY A 16 -34.87 11.47 -32.28
C GLY A 16 -33.47 11.54 -31.69
N SER A 17 -32.43 11.56 -32.54
CA SER A 17 -31.04 11.57 -32.10
C SER A 17 -30.60 12.92 -31.51
N ALA A 18 -31.07 14.04 -32.08
CA ALA A 18 -30.74 15.39 -31.57
C ALA A 18 -31.37 15.66 -30.20
N THR A 19 -32.60 15.17 -29.96
CA THR A 19 -33.27 15.32 -28.66
C THR A 19 -32.63 14.41 -27.59
N THR A 20 -32.20 13.21 -27.95
CA THR A 20 -31.53 12.28 -27.05
C THR A 20 -30.12 12.75 -26.68
N ILE A 21 -29.38 13.34 -27.61
CA ILE A 21 -28.05 13.93 -27.35
C ILE A 21 -28.20 15.17 -26.45
N ARG A 22 -29.19 16.01 -26.68
CA ARG A 22 -29.44 17.20 -25.85
C ARG A 22 -29.90 16.86 -24.44
N SER A 23 -30.69 15.82 -24.24
CA SER A 23 -31.09 15.34 -22.91
C SER A 23 -29.91 14.66 -22.17
N LYS A 24 -29.00 13.99 -22.87
CA LYS A 24 -27.79 13.41 -22.30
C LYS A 24 -26.78 14.50 -21.88
N SER A 25 -26.60 15.57 -22.70
CA SER A 25 -25.73 16.68 -22.34
C SER A 25 -26.25 17.46 -21.13
N LEU A 26 -27.55 17.73 -21.05
CA LEU A 26 -28.17 18.38 -19.89
C LEU A 26 -28.01 17.56 -18.60
N ASN A 27 -28.06 16.22 -18.66
CA ASN A 27 -27.81 15.35 -17.51
C ASN A 27 -26.33 15.34 -17.11
N LEU A 28 -25.41 15.38 -18.06
CA LEU A 28 -23.97 15.42 -17.81
C LEU A 28 -23.56 16.74 -17.14
N ASP A 29 -23.98 17.88 -17.69
CA ASP A 29 -23.70 19.21 -17.11
C ASP A 29 -24.22 19.34 -15.69
N LYS A 30 -25.43 18.81 -15.43
CA LYS A 30 -25.98 18.76 -14.08
C LYS A 30 -25.17 17.87 -13.14
N ALA A 31 -24.71 16.70 -13.62
CA ALA A 31 -23.89 15.78 -12.83
C ALA A 31 -22.51 16.44 -12.50
N ILE A 32 -21.88 17.10 -13.47
CA ILE A 32 -20.63 17.84 -13.26
C ILE A 32 -20.83 18.96 -12.23
N ALA A 33 -21.88 19.78 -12.36
CA ALA A 33 -22.16 20.86 -11.40
C ALA A 33 -22.44 20.32 -9.99
N GLN A 34 -23.12 19.20 -9.85
CA GLN A 34 -23.36 18.55 -8.55
C GLN A 34 -22.05 18.01 -7.94
N ALA A 35 -21.22 17.33 -8.74
CA ALA A 35 -19.91 16.82 -8.29
C ALA A 35 -18.99 17.97 -7.85
N GLN A 36 -18.92 19.05 -8.62
CA GLN A 36 -18.16 20.26 -8.27
C GLN A 36 -18.65 20.87 -6.95
N ALA A 37 -19.95 21.02 -6.76
CA ALA A 37 -20.51 21.55 -5.51
C ALA A 37 -20.18 20.66 -4.31
N GLN A 38 -20.20 19.34 -4.47
CA GLN A 38 -19.82 18.39 -3.41
C GLN A 38 -18.31 18.50 -3.09
N LEU A 39 -17.45 18.57 -4.10
CA LEU A 39 -16.01 18.74 -3.88
C LEU A 39 -15.71 20.05 -3.14
N HIS A 40 -16.41 21.15 -3.47
CA HIS A 40 -16.29 22.41 -2.71
C HIS A 40 -16.69 22.26 -1.24
N ALA A 41 -17.81 21.56 -0.97
CA ALA A 41 -18.31 21.35 0.37
C ALA A 41 -17.38 20.43 1.22
N LEU A 42 -16.66 19.52 0.56
CA LEU A 42 -15.75 18.57 1.21
C LEU A 42 -14.33 19.11 1.40
N GLN A 43 -14.00 20.30 0.87
CA GLN A 43 -12.66 20.88 1.09
C GLN A 43 -12.47 21.22 2.56
N HIS A 44 -11.40 20.68 3.17
CA HIS A 44 -11.01 21.04 4.53
C HIS A 44 -10.68 22.55 4.63
N PRO A 45 -10.94 23.21 5.77
CA PRO A 45 -10.60 24.63 5.96
C PRO A 45 -9.14 24.97 5.62
N ASP A 46 -8.19 24.05 5.87
CA ASP A 46 -6.77 24.22 5.52
C ASP A 46 -6.50 24.13 4.01
N GLY A 47 -7.46 23.72 3.20
CA GLY A 47 -7.39 23.69 1.74
C GLY A 47 -7.25 22.30 1.10
N TYR A 48 -7.03 21.24 1.83
CA TYR A 48 -6.88 19.87 1.30
C TYR A 48 -8.21 19.12 1.19
N TRP A 49 -8.18 17.97 0.49
CA TRP A 49 -9.20 16.94 0.54
C TRP A 49 -8.62 15.67 1.13
N LEU A 50 -9.47 14.94 1.82
CA LEU A 50 -9.19 13.60 2.32
C LEU A 50 -10.45 12.77 2.18
N PHE A 51 -10.39 11.71 1.39
CA PHE A 51 -11.49 10.78 1.19
C PHE A 51 -11.27 9.47 1.95
N GLU A 52 -12.36 8.76 2.22
CA GLU A 52 -12.27 7.41 2.79
C GLU A 52 -11.61 6.47 1.77
N LEU A 53 -10.56 5.78 2.19
CA LEU A 53 -9.89 4.75 1.40
C LEU A 53 -10.36 3.38 1.87
N GLU A 54 -11.50 2.93 1.36
CA GLU A 54 -12.01 1.60 1.63
C GLU A 54 -11.27 0.58 0.76
N ALA A 55 -10.51 -0.32 1.41
CA ALA A 55 -9.76 -1.38 0.76
C ALA A 55 -10.39 -2.76 1.01
N ASP A 56 -9.59 -3.81 1.01
CA ASP A 56 -10.05 -5.17 1.32
C ASP A 56 -10.27 -5.39 2.84
N CYS A 57 -10.77 -6.57 3.20
CA CYS A 57 -11.06 -6.93 4.58
C CYS A 57 -9.84 -7.36 5.40
N THR A 58 -8.64 -7.36 4.82
CA THR A 58 -7.39 -7.76 5.52
C THR A 58 -7.11 -6.81 6.68
N ILE A 59 -7.14 -5.50 6.43
CA ILE A 59 -6.80 -4.48 7.42
C ILE A 59 -7.81 -4.43 8.58
N PRO A 60 -9.13 -4.37 8.35
CA PRO A 60 -10.11 -4.47 9.44
C PRO A 60 -9.98 -5.74 10.26
N ALA A 61 -9.68 -6.88 9.63
CA ALA A 61 -9.45 -8.14 10.34
C ALA A 61 -8.17 -8.08 11.21
N GLU A 62 -7.08 -7.54 10.68
CA GLU A 62 -5.84 -7.37 11.43
C GLU A 62 -5.98 -6.36 12.58
N TYR A 63 -6.86 -5.36 12.48
CA TYR A 63 -7.14 -4.46 13.59
C TYR A 63 -7.76 -5.22 14.78
N ILE A 64 -8.73 -6.13 14.54
CA ILE A 64 -9.26 -7.02 15.60
C ILE A 64 -8.14 -7.89 16.16
N MET A 65 -7.31 -8.49 15.29
CA MET A 65 -6.19 -9.31 15.74
C MET A 65 -5.20 -8.52 16.59
N MET A 66 -4.88 -7.27 16.24
CA MET A 66 -4.03 -6.39 17.04
C MET A 66 -4.59 -6.17 18.45
N MET A 67 -5.91 -5.92 18.60
CA MET A 67 -6.53 -5.78 19.93
C MET A 67 -6.33 -7.04 20.79
N HIS A 68 -6.47 -8.22 20.18
CA HIS A 68 -6.24 -9.50 20.86
C HIS A 68 -4.74 -9.80 21.09
N TYR A 69 -3.85 -9.32 20.20
CA TYR A 69 -2.40 -9.42 20.42
C TYR A 69 -1.98 -8.69 21.69
N ILE A 70 -2.42 -7.44 21.84
CA ILE A 70 -2.10 -6.64 23.03
C ILE A 70 -2.98 -6.97 24.24
N GLY A 71 -4.06 -7.72 24.07
CA GLY A 71 -5.02 -8.08 25.11
C GLY A 71 -5.86 -6.89 25.62
N GLU A 72 -6.05 -5.87 24.78
CA GLU A 72 -6.88 -4.69 25.06
C GLU A 72 -7.99 -4.62 24.02
N ILE A 73 -9.10 -5.25 24.33
CA ILE A 73 -10.22 -5.41 23.44
C ILE A 73 -11.25 -4.32 23.74
N ASP A 74 -11.54 -3.47 22.74
CA ASP A 74 -12.73 -2.61 22.76
C ASP A 74 -13.90 -3.42 22.18
N PRO A 75 -14.86 -3.88 23.00
CA PRO A 75 -15.94 -4.75 22.54
C PRO A 75 -16.92 -4.04 21.61
N ILE A 76 -17.07 -2.71 21.72
CA ILE A 76 -17.97 -1.93 20.87
C ILE A 76 -17.33 -1.79 19.47
N LEU A 77 -16.10 -1.36 19.41
CA LEU A 77 -15.35 -1.21 18.16
C LEU A 77 -15.21 -2.55 17.44
N GLN A 78 -14.82 -3.60 18.18
CA GLN A 78 -14.73 -4.96 17.64
C GLN A 78 -16.05 -5.43 17.02
N SER A 79 -17.19 -5.20 17.71
CA SER A 79 -18.51 -5.56 17.21
C SER A 79 -18.85 -4.82 15.92
N LYS A 80 -18.55 -3.52 15.84
CA LYS A 80 -18.77 -2.71 14.63
C LYS A 80 -17.91 -3.18 13.46
N ILE A 81 -16.63 -3.53 13.70
CA ILE A 81 -15.76 -4.08 12.65
C ILE A 81 -16.28 -5.45 12.20
N ALA A 82 -16.74 -6.29 13.11
CA ALA A 82 -17.34 -7.58 12.75
C ALA A 82 -18.60 -7.42 11.89
N VAL A 83 -19.43 -6.39 12.12
CA VAL A 83 -20.60 -6.07 11.25
C VAL A 83 -20.11 -5.77 9.83
N TYR A 84 -19.12 -4.89 9.68
CA TYR A 84 -18.52 -4.57 8.39
C TYR A 84 -17.96 -5.82 7.68
N LEU A 85 -17.20 -6.64 8.37
CA LEU A 85 -16.62 -7.86 7.79
C LEU A 85 -17.68 -8.82 7.29
N ARG A 86 -18.75 -9.06 8.06
CA ARG A 86 -19.86 -9.95 7.63
C ARG A 86 -20.57 -9.41 6.38
N ALA A 87 -20.73 -8.08 6.25
CA ALA A 87 -21.38 -7.46 5.11
C ALA A 87 -20.58 -7.57 3.80
N LYS A 88 -19.24 -7.76 3.88
CA LYS A 88 -18.34 -7.83 2.72
C LYS A 88 -18.14 -9.25 2.18
N GLN A 89 -18.74 -10.28 2.79
CA GLN A 89 -18.61 -11.66 2.32
C GLN A 89 -19.19 -11.86 0.93
N SER A 90 -18.41 -12.42 0.02
CA SER A 90 -18.85 -12.80 -1.32
C SER A 90 -19.86 -13.97 -1.31
N ALA A 91 -20.61 -14.15 -2.39
CA ALA A 91 -21.64 -15.19 -2.50
C ALA A 91 -21.06 -16.62 -2.34
N ASP A 92 -19.83 -16.84 -2.78
CA ASP A 92 -19.09 -18.10 -2.63
C ASP A 92 -18.51 -18.32 -1.22
N GLY A 93 -18.71 -17.36 -0.32
CA GLY A 93 -18.22 -17.38 1.05
C GLY A 93 -16.82 -16.84 1.27
N SER A 94 -16.13 -16.42 0.22
CA SER A 94 -14.76 -15.86 0.27
C SER A 94 -14.74 -14.35 0.54
N TYR A 95 -13.50 -13.82 0.65
CA TYR A 95 -13.22 -12.39 0.70
C TYR A 95 -12.18 -12.04 -0.38
N PRO A 96 -12.53 -11.16 -1.35
CA PRO A 96 -11.61 -10.72 -2.38
C PRO A 96 -10.70 -9.59 -1.89
N LEU A 97 -9.60 -9.31 -2.62
CA LEU A 97 -8.70 -8.18 -2.35
C LEU A 97 -9.17 -6.87 -3.00
N PHE A 98 -10.14 -6.91 -3.90
CA PHE A 98 -10.73 -5.73 -4.54
C PHE A 98 -12.17 -6.02 -4.97
N HIS A 99 -12.95 -4.97 -5.17
CA HIS A 99 -14.36 -5.09 -5.53
C HIS A 99 -14.57 -5.88 -6.84
N GLY A 100 -15.36 -6.93 -6.79
CA GLY A 100 -15.61 -7.83 -7.92
C GLY A 100 -14.47 -8.79 -8.25
N GLY A 101 -13.41 -8.80 -7.46
CA GLY A 101 -12.28 -9.74 -7.60
C GLY A 101 -12.64 -11.17 -7.19
N ALA A 102 -11.78 -12.11 -7.55
CA ALA A 102 -11.86 -13.49 -7.04
C ALA A 102 -11.51 -13.52 -5.54
N GLY A 103 -12.06 -14.52 -4.82
CA GLY A 103 -11.75 -14.71 -3.41
C GLY A 103 -10.26 -14.96 -3.18
N ASP A 104 -9.70 -14.34 -2.13
CA ASP A 104 -8.31 -14.54 -1.68
C ASP A 104 -8.26 -15.41 -0.42
N LEU A 105 -7.38 -16.39 -0.42
CA LEU A 105 -7.24 -17.32 0.71
C LEU A 105 -6.73 -16.59 1.96
N SER A 106 -5.74 -15.73 1.82
CA SER A 106 -5.06 -15.07 2.94
C SER A 106 -5.96 -14.06 3.63
N CYS A 107 -6.70 -13.26 2.87
CA CYS A 107 -7.74 -12.37 3.36
C CYS A 107 -8.83 -13.19 4.09
N SER A 108 -9.33 -14.24 3.45
CA SER A 108 -10.37 -15.12 3.99
C SER A 108 -9.98 -15.76 5.32
N VAL A 109 -8.74 -16.22 5.48
CA VAL A 109 -8.22 -16.78 6.75
C VAL A 109 -8.18 -15.74 7.85
N LYS A 110 -7.70 -14.53 7.57
CA LYS A 110 -7.63 -13.42 8.55
C LYS A 110 -9.04 -13.01 8.99
N VAL A 111 -9.97 -12.87 8.04
CA VAL A 111 -11.36 -12.52 8.36
C VAL A 111 -12.04 -13.60 9.19
N TYR A 112 -11.88 -14.88 8.85
CA TYR A 112 -12.41 -15.98 9.68
C TYR A 112 -11.90 -15.88 11.11
N TYR A 113 -10.57 -15.68 11.27
CA TYR A 113 -9.99 -15.59 12.60
C TYR A 113 -10.51 -14.36 13.36
N ALA A 114 -10.57 -13.20 12.73
CA ALA A 114 -11.09 -11.98 13.33
C ALA A 114 -12.55 -12.11 13.77
N LEU A 115 -13.42 -12.70 12.94
CA LEU A 115 -14.82 -12.95 13.28
C LEU A 115 -14.94 -13.93 14.46
N LYS A 116 -14.13 -14.99 14.48
CA LYS A 116 -14.09 -15.92 15.61
C LYS A 116 -13.60 -15.26 16.89
N LEU A 117 -12.57 -14.40 16.82
CA LEU A 117 -12.10 -13.58 17.94
C LEU A 117 -13.20 -12.61 18.43
N ALA A 118 -14.02 -12.11 17.53
CA ALA A 118 -15.18 -11.26 17.86
C ALA A 118 -16.37 -12.03 18.44
N GLY A 119 -16.29 -13.36 18.52
CA GLY A 119 -17.29 -14.21 19.16
C GLY A 119 -18.31 -14.86 18.20
N ASP A 120 -18.05 -14.87 16.89
CA ASP A 120 -18.94 -15.53 15.93
C ASP A 120 -18.93 -17.04 16.10
N ASP A 121 -20.11 -17.62 16.10
CA ASP A 121 -20.27 -19.09 16.15
C ASP A 121 -19.73 -19.73 14.85
N ILE A 122 -18.84 -20.70 14.97
CA ILE A 122 -18.28 -21.45 13.84
C ILE A 122 -19.32 -22.18 12.98
N HIS A 123 -20.49 -22.41 13.53
CA HIS A 123 -21.65 -23.03 12.84
C HIS A 123 -22.56 -22.00 12.16
N ALA A 124 -22.36 -20.73 12.39
CA ALA A 124 -23.10 -19.67 11.70
C ALA A 124 -22.94 -19.82 10.17
N PRO A 125 -23.99 -19.55 9.38
CA PRO A 125 -23.97 -19.78 7.92
C PRO A 125 -22.78 -19.10 7.20
N HIS A 126 -22.44 -17.86 7.57
CA HIS A 126 -21.30 -17.14 6.99
C HIS A 126 -19.96 -17.77 7.36
N MET A 127 -19.76 -18.20 8.61
CA MET A 127 -18.55 -18.87 9.07
C MET A 127 -18.39 -20.23 8.40
N SER A 128 -19.47 -20.99 8.27
CA SER A 128 -19.46 -22.31 7.62
C SER A 128 -19.11 -22.21 6.12
N ARG A 129 -19.66 -21.21 5.39
CA ARG A 129 -19.28 -20.96 3.98
C ARG A 129 -17.84 -20.56 3.85
N LEU A 130 -17.37 -19.63 4.70
CA LEU A 130 -15.98 -19.15 4.70
C LEU A 130 -14.99 -20.29 4.99
N ARG A 131 -15.27 -21.12 6.00
CA ARG A 131 -14.48 -22.31 6.29
C ARG A 131 -14.43 -23.28 5.11
N HIS A 132 -15.55 -23.52 4.45
CA HIS A 132 -15.59 -24.38 3.28
C HIS A 132 -14.69 -23.84 2.16
N TYR A 133 -14.79 -22.54 1.85
CA TYR A 133 -13.92 -21.89 0.88
C TYR A 133 -12.43 -22.08 1.25
N ILE A 134 -12.03 -21.72 2.49
CA ILE A 134 -10.64 -21.84 2.94
C ILE A 134 -10.11 -23.27 2.79
N LEU A 135 -10.88 -24.27 3.21
CA LEU A 135 -10.47 -25.67 3.10
C LEU A 135 -10.37 -26.15 1.64
N SER A 136 -11.25 -25.66 0.75
CA SER A 136 -11.19 -25.95 -0.69
C SER A 136 -9.93 -25.41 -1.36
N GLN A 137 -9.35 -24.32 -0.81
CA GLN A 137 -8.09 -23.71 -1.27
C GLN A 137 -6.84 -24.35 -0.63
N GLY A 138 -6.99 -25.45 0.12
CA GLY A 138 -5.88 -26.16 0.77
C GLY A 138 -5.64 -25.78 2.23
N GLY A 139 -6.52 -24.98 2.82
CA GLY A 139 -6.50 -24.58 4.24
C GLY A 139 -5.52 -23.48 4.59
N ALA A 140 -5.54 -23.04 5.84
CA ALA A 140 -4.78 -21.90 6.35
C ALA A 140 -3.25 -22.04 6.20
N ALA A 141 -2.72 -23.25 6.11
CA ALA A 141 -1.29 -23.49 5.88
C ALA A 141 -0.79 -22.98 4.52
N LYS A 142 -1.69 -22.78 3.54
CA LYS A 142 -1.37 -22.31 2.19
C LYS A 142 -1.52 -20.80 2.02
N ALA A 143 -1.93 -20.07 3.06
CA ALA A 143 -1.98 -18.63 3.05
C ALA A 143 -0.58 -18.00 2.81
N ASN A 144 -0.52 -16.75 2.39
CA ASN A 144 0.72 -16.01 2.13
C ASN A 144 1.57 -15.80 3.41
N VAL A 145 2.79 -15.34 3.22
CA VAL A 145 3.77 -15.15 4.30
C VAL A 145 3.25 -14.28 5.45
N PHE A 146 2.59 -13.16 5.14
CA PHE A 146 2.09 -12.24 6.18
C PHE A 146 1.00 -12.89 7.03
N THR A 147 0.08 -13.61 6.40
CA THR A 147 -0.95 -14.36 7.13
C THR A 147 -0.32 -15.44 7.99
N ARG A 148 0.68 -16.19 7.49
CA ARG A 148 1.38 -17.21 8.28
C ARG A 148 2.16 -16.62 9.44
N ILE A 149 2.78 -15.42 9.29
CA ILE A 149 3.42 -14.69 10.40
C ILE A 149 2.38 -14.36 11.48
N ALA A 150 1.26 -13.76 11.10
CA ALA A 150 0.18 -13.44 12.03
C ALA A 150 -0.33 -14.68 12.76
N LEU A 151 -0.54 -15.79 12.06
CA LEU A 151 -0.94 -17.06 12.65
C LEU A 151 0.13 -17.67 13.57
N ALA A 152 1.42 -17.50 13.27
CA ALA A 152 2.51 -17.95 14.16
C ALA A 152 2.56 -17.12 15.44
N ILE A 153 2.39 -15.81 15.36
CA ILE A 153 2.28 -14.90 16.51
C ILE A 153 1.13 -15.33 17.43
N PHE A 154 0.01 -15.78 16.87
CA PHE A 154 -1.13 -16.32 17.61
C PHE A 154 -1.02 -17.81 17.95
N GLU A 155 0.13 -18.43 17.76
CA GLU A 155 0.40 -19.86 18.05
C GLU A 155 -0.54 -20.83 17.30
N GLN A 156 -1.12 -20.42 16.15
CA GLN A 156 -1.98 -21.27 15.32
C GLN A 156 -1.17 -22.15 14.36
N LEU A 157 0.09 -21.82 14.09
CA LEU A 157 1.05 -22.65 13.39
C LEU A 157 2.46 -22.43 13.94
N PRO A 158 3.34 -23.44 13.82
CA PRO A 158 4.71 -23.32 14.33
C PRO A 158 5.55 -22.34 13.48
N TRP A 159 6.53 -21.66 14.09
CA TRP A 159 7.42 -20.71 13.39
C TRP A 159 8.19 -21.32 12.20
N ARG A 160 8.31 -22.64 12.09
CA ARG A 160 8.84 -23.29 10.88
C ARG A 160 7.97 -23.12 9.63
N GLY A 161 6.71 -22.73 9.79
CA GLY A 161 5.81 -22.36 8.69
C GLY A 161 5.98 -20.94 8.17
N VAL A 162 6.82 -20.13 8.83
CA VAL A 162 7.20 -18.77 8.44
C VAL A 162 8.62 -18.82 7.85
N PRO A 163 8.98 -18.05 6.80
CA PRO A 163 10.35 -17.97 6.31
C PRO A 163 11.33 -17.49 7.39
N TYR A 164 12.58 -17.92 7.29
CA TYR A 164 13.64 -17.42 8.18
C TYR A 164 14.07 -16.01 7.74
N ILE A 165 13.66 -15.02 8.50
CA ILE A 165 13.97 -13.59 8.27
C ILE A 165 14.67 -13.03 9.50
N PRO A 166 15.98 -13.26 9.64
CA PRO A 166 16.72 -12.86 10.83
C PRO A 166 16.96 -11.36 10.91
N VAL A 167 16.91 -10.81 12.12
CA VAL A 167 17.20 -9.39 12.37
C VAL A 167 18.63 -9.01 11.97
N GLU A 168 19.54 -9.97 11.86
CA GLU A 168 20.93 -9.78 11.43
C GLU A 168 21.07 -9.24 10.00
N ILE A 169 20.01 -9.29 9.20
CA ILE A 169 19.92 -8.59 7.89
C ILE A 169 20.27 -7.10 8.05
N MET A 170 19.92 -6.49 9.17
CA MET A 170 20.28 -5.10 9.51
C MET A 170 21.79 -4.82 9.59
N LEU A 171 22.60 -5.85 9.67
CA LEU A 171 24.09 -5.75 9.75
C LEU A 171 24.77 -6.03 8.42
N PHE A 172 24.05 -6.46 7.40
CA PHE A 172 24.64 -6.80 6.12
C PHE A 172 25.21 -5.54 5.44
N PRO A 173 26.35 -5.67 4.74
CA PRO A 173 26.91 -4.58 3.95
C PRO A 173 26.08 -4.37 2.65
N LYS A 174 26.08 -3.16 2.10
CA LYS A 174 25.27 -2.79 0.90
C LYS A 174 25.51 -3.69 -0.32
N TRP A 175 26.71 -4.25 -0.48
CA TRP A 175 27.01 -5.18 -1.57
C TRP A 175 26.37 -6.56 -1.42
N PHE A 176 25.93 -6.93 -0.21
CA PHE A 176 25.37 -8.26 0.04
C PHE A 176 24.04 -8.44 -0.71
N PRO A 177 23.79 -9.63 -1.32
CA PRO A 177 22.58 -9.85 -2.13
C PRO A 177 21.26 -9.58 -1.42
N PHE A 178 21.17 -9.84 -0.12
CA PHE A 178 19.97 -9.66 0.69
C PHE A 178 19.99 -8.37 1.54
N HIS A 179 20.73 -7.35 1.11
CA HIS A 179 20.72 -6.07 1.81
C HIS A 179 19.36 -5.38 1.71
N LEU A 180 18.94 -4.71 2.80
CA LEU A 180 17.63 -4.07 2.93
C LEU A 180 17.36 -3.02 1.83
N ASP A 181 18.38 -2.30 1.36
CA ASP A 181 18.24 -1.28 0.30
C ASP A 181 17.84 -1.87 -1.08
N LYS A 182 17.81 -3.21 -1.22
CA LYS A 182 17.46 -3.89 -2.47
C LYS A 182 15.98 -4.25 -2.58
N VAL A 183 15.21 -4.08 -1.51
CA VAL A 183 13.75 -4.24 -1.51
C VAL A 183 13.09 -2.87 -1.55
N SER A 184 11.82 -2.84 -1.95
CA SER A 184 11.04 -1.61 -2.05
C SER A 184 10.89 -0.91 -0.70
N TYR A 185 10.54 0.37 -0.76
CA TYR A 185 10.25 1.18 0.41
C TYR A 185 9.19 0.55 1.33
N TRP A 186 8.03 0.19 0.79
CA TRP A 186 6.97 -0.42 1.61
C TRP A 186 7.41 -1.76 2.20
N SER A 187 8.19 -2.54 1.47
CA SER A 187 8.77 -3.77 2.01
C SER A 187 9.72 -3.48 3.16
N ARG A 188 10.59 -2.46 3.07
CA ARG A 188 11.50 -2.06 4.16
C ARG A 188 10.72 -1.69 5.43
N THR A 189 9.68 -0.86 5.31
CA THR A 189 8.89 -0.39 6.45
C THR A 189 8.12 -1.49 7.14
N VAL A 190 7.65 -2.49 6.40
CA VAL A 190 6.96 -3.66 6.96
C VAL A 190 7.96 -4.68 7.52
N MET A 191 9.06 -4.95 6.80
CA MET A 191 10.01 -6.02 7.15
C MET A 191 10.83 -5.70 8.40
N VAL A 192 11.27 -4.45 8.60
CA VAL A 192 12.15 -4.14 9.73
C VAL A 192 11.49 -4.42 11.08
N PRO A 193 10.24 -4.02 11.35
CA PRO A 193 9.53 -4.47 12.55
C PRO A 193 9.33 -5.99 12.60
N LEU A 194 9.01 -6.62 11.47
CA LEU A 194 8.86 -8.09 11.41
C LEU A 194 10.16 -8.83 11.71
N PHE A 195 11.35 -8.28 11.40
CA PHE A 195 12.61 -8.87 11.83
C PHE A 195 12.67 -9.03 13.36
N ILE A 196 12.20 -8.03 14.10
CA ILE A 196 12.14 -8.09 15.57
C ILE A 196 11.10 -9.13 16.01
N LEU A 197 9.87 -9.04 15.49
CA LEU A 197 8.77 -9.93 15.86
C LEU A 197 9.07 -11.40 15.58
N CYS A 198 9.62 -11.71 14.39
CA CYS A 198 9.98 -13.07 14.00
C CYS A 198 11.23 -13.59 14.74
N THR A 199 12.22 -12.72 14.97
CA THR A 199 13.46 -13.12 15.67
C THR A 199 13.21 -13.41 17.15
N LEU A 200 12.34 -12.64 17.80
CA LEU A 200 11.95 -12.84 19.19
C LEU A 200 10.78 -13.81 19.36
N GLU A 201 10.26 -14.34 18.25
CA GLU A 201 9.11 -15.27 18.24
C GLU A 201 7.93 -14.70 19.05
N ALA A 202 7.48 -13.50 18.64
CA ALA A 202 6.43 -12.76 19.31
C ALA A 202 5.19 -13.64 19.57
N LYS A 203 4.52 -13.42 20.71
CA LYS A 203 3.32 -14.16 21.10
C LYS A 203 2.18 -13.21 21.43
N ALA A 204 1.04 -13.45 20.81
CA ALA A 204 -0.19 -12.74 21.13
C ALA A 204 -0.71 -13.15 22.51
N LYS A 205 -1.27 -12.21 23.26
CA LYS A 205 -1.91 -12.52 24.54
C LYS A 205 -3.12 -13.43 24.36
N ASN A 206 -3.91 -13.21 23.29
CA ASN A 206 -5.10 -14.01 22.96
C ASN A 206 -5.88 -14.45 24.22
N PRO A 207 -6.44 -13.50 24.98
CA PRO A 207 -6.89 -13.77 26.36
C PRO A 207 -8.01 -14.83 26.44
N GLN A 208 -8.73 -15.05 25.36
CA GLN A 208 -9.78 -16.05 25.26
C GLN A 208 -9.28 -17.39 24.67
N GLN A 209 -7.99 -17.48 24.35
CA GLN A 209 -7.35 -18.67 23.78
C GLN A 209 -8.08 -19.22 22.52
N ILE A 210 -8.58 -18.33 21.69
CA ILE A 210 -9.31 -18.69 20.47
C ILE A 210 -8.35 -19.34 19.45
N SER A 211 -8.69 -20.53 18.97
CA SER A 211 -7.93 -21.30 17.98
C SER A 211 -8.73 -21.46 16.69
N ILE A 212 -8.04 -21.67 15.56
CA ILE A 212 -8.61 -21.93 14.23
C ILE A 212 -8.10 -23.24 13.62
N LEU A 213 -7.81 -24.24 14.45
CA LEU A 213 -7.31 -25.54 13.97
C LEU A 213 -8.22 -26.18 12.95
N GLU A 214 -9.51 -25.89 12.96
CA GLU A 214 -10.50 -26.34 11.97
C GLU A 214 -10.28 -25.79 10.55
N LEU A 215 -9.41 -24.81 10.37
CA LEU A 215 -9.03 -24.28 9.05
C LEU A 215 -7.84 -25.00 8.41
N PHE A 216 -7.25 -25.97 9.08
CA PHE A 216 -6.10 -26.70 8.56
C PHE A 216 -6.52 -28.09 8.04
N VAL A 217 -6.09 -28.43 6.83
CA VAL A 217 -6.32 -29.75 6.24
C VAL A 217 -5.51 -30.83 6.97
N LEU A 218 -4.27 -30.51 7.33
CA LEU A 218 -3.42 -31.30 8.20
C LEU A 218 -3.12 -30.49 9.46
N HIS A 219 -3.04 -31.17 10.62
CA HIS A 219 -2.63 -30.47 11.85
C HIS A 219 -1.32 -29.70 11.60
N PRO A 220 -1.20 -28.43 12.04
CA PRO A 220 -0.04 -27.59 11.75
C PRO A 220 1.31 -28.23 12.07
N ASP A 221 1.41 -29.03 13.15
CA ASP A 221 2.64 -29.75 13.50
C ASP A 221 3.00 -30.90 12.53
N LYS A 222 2.04 -31.38 11.76
CA LYS A 222 2.24 -32.41 10.75
C LYS A 222 2.44 -31.90 9.35
N GLU A 223 2.10 -30.61 9.10
CA GLU A 223 2.32 -29.97 7.79
C GLU A 223 3.82 -29.82 7.51
N LYS A 224 4.26 -30.31 6.35
CA LYS A 224 5.67 -30.24 5.91
C LYS A 224 5.88 -29.29 4.73
N HIS A 225 4.81 -28.89 4.05
CA HIS A 225 4.84 -28.17 2.78
C HIS A 225 4.19 -26.78 2.91
N TYR A 226 4.75 -25.93 3.77
CA TYR A 226 4.30 -24.55 3.93
C TYR A 226 4.69 -23.65 2.75
N PHE A 227 5.80 -23.96 2.07
CA PHE A 227 6.34 -23.14 1.00
C PHE A 227 6.15 -23.84 -0.35
N PRO A 228 5.61 -23.12 -1.36
CA PRO A 228 5.55 -23.67 -2.72
C PRO A 228 6.95 -23.80 -3.31
N GLU A 229 7.22 -24.90 -3.98
CA GLU A 229 8.42 -25.09 -4.79
C GLU A 229 8.11 -24.65 -6.23
N ARG A 230 8.65 -23.52 -6.67
CA ARG A 230 8.34 -22.92 -7.97
C ARG A 230 9.46 -23.16 -8.99
N THR A 231 10.63 -22.60 -8.73
CA THR A 231 11.79 -22.62 -9.62
C THR A 231 12.99 -23.26 -8.95
N LEU A 232 14.07 -23.56 -9.72
CA LEU A 232 15.32 -24.05 -9.16
C LEU A 232 15.95 -23.03 -8.20
N LEU A 233 15.83 -21.73 -8.51
CA LEU A 233 16.33 -20.66 -7.66
C LEU A 233 15.53 -20.58 -6.36
N ASN A 234 14.21 -20.70 -6.42
CA ASN A 234 13.36 -20.79 -5.23
C ASN A 234 13.73 -21.99 -4.34
N LYS A 235 13.97 -23.16 -4.94
CA LYS A 235 14.45 -24.35 -4.17
C LYS A 235 15.79 -24.11 -3.49
N PHE A 236 16.71 -23.41 -4.16
CA PHE A 236 17.97 -23.01 -3.57
C PHE A 236 17.76 -22.08 -2.36
N PHE A 237 16.87 -21.11 -2.45
CA PHE A 237 16.53 -20.23 -1.31
C PHE A 237 15.83 -20.97 -0.17
N LEU A 238 15.00 -21.98 -0.45
CA LEU A 238 14.42 -22.84 0.58
C LEU A 238 15.49 -23.66 1.32
N ILE A 239 16.57 -24.06 0.64
CA ILE A 239 17.72 -24.70 1.28
C ILE A 239 18.48 -23.69 2.17
N LEU A 240 18.72 -22.47 1.69
CA LEU A 240 19.33 -21.40 2.48
C LEU A 240 18.50 -21.06 3.72
N ASP A 241 17.16 -21.01 3.60
CA ASP A 241 16.24 -20.81 4.74
C ASP A 241 16.47 -21.89 5.82
N LYS A 242 16.52 -23.16 5.42
CA LYS A 242 16.79 -24.27 6.34
C LYS A 242 18.18 -24.17 7.00
N ILE A 243 19.21 -23.83 6.23
CA ILE A 243 20.57 -23.62 6.75
C ILE A 243 20.56 -22.47 7.76
N GLY A 244 19.95 -21.34 7.43
CA GLY A 244 19.84 -20.18 8.32
C GLY A 244 19.20 -20.54 9.67
N ARG A 245 18.12 -21.33 9.67
CA ARG A 245 17.47 -21.80 10.90
C ARG A 245 18.40 -22.66 11.76
N VAL A 246 19.10 -23.61 11.14
CA VAL A 246 20.01 -24.52 11.85
C VAL A 246 21.23 -23.76 12.41
N THR A 247 21.71 -22.76 11.70
CA THR A 247 22.87 -21.97 12.12
C THR A 247 22.53 -20.81 13.07
N ARG A 248 21.26 -20.45 13.23
CA ARG A 248 20.79 -19.38 14.15
C ARG A 248 21.44 -19.46 15.54
N PRO A 249 21.53 -20.62 16.23
CA PRO A 249 22.12 -20.71 17.56
C PRO A 249 23.62 -20.38 17.59
N LEU A 250 24.31 -20.38 16.43
CA LEU A 250 25.73 -20.06 16.32
C LEU A 250 26.00 -18.55 16.25
N ILE A 251 24.97 -17.73 16.06
CA ILE A 251 25.08 -16.27 15.99
C ILE A 251 25.49 -15.73 17.37
N PRO A 252 26.59 -14.97 17.49
CA PRO A 252 26.99 -14.39 18.76
C PRO A 252 25.91 -13.48 19.35
N LYS A 253 25.62 -13.60 20.64
CA LYS A 253 24.62 -12.79 21.33
C LYS A 253 24.81 -11.28 21.15
N LYS A 254 26.09 -10.81 21.11
CA LYS A 254 26.41 -9.39 20.88
C LYS A 254 25.98 -8.92 19.49
N MET A 255 26.16 -9.73 18.45
CA MET A 255 25.70 -9.41 17.08
C MET A 255 24.19 -9.37 17.02
N HIS A 256 23.53 -10.32 17.63
CA HIS A 256 22.07 -10.38 17.73
C HIS A 256 21.50 -9.12 18.40
N GLN A 257 22.03 -8.72 19.56
CA GLN A 257 21.64 -7.50 20.25
C GLN A 257 21.91 -6.23 19.44
N LEU A 258 23.06 -6.17 18.74
CA LEU A 258 23.38 -5.05 17.84
C LEU A 258 22.39 -4.94 16.68
N ALA A 259 21.99 -6.08 16.10
CA ALA A 259 21.04 -6.12 15.01
C ALA A 259 19.65 -5.63 15.47
N ILE A 260 19.17 -6.10 16.63
CA ILE A 260 17.90 -5.63 17.23
C ILE A 260 17.97 -4.12 17.47
N LYS A 261 19.05 -3.62 18.07
CA LYS A 261 19.22 -2.19 18.31
C LYS A 261 19.23 -1.36 17.02
N LYS A 262 19.84 -1.86 15.96
CA LYS A 262 19.78 -1.19 14.64
C LYS A 262 18.37 -1.19 14.04
N ALA A 263 17.63 -2.28 14.17
CA ALA A 263 16.22 -2.34 13.71
C ALA A 263 15.34 -1.38 14.51
N GLU A 264 15.48 -1.37 15.81
CA GLU A 264 14.80 -0.42 16.72
C GLU A 264 15.10 1.03 16.34
N GLN A 265 16.38 1.38 16.19
CA GLN A 265 16.80 2.72 15.80
C GLN A 265 16.20 3.11 14.43
N TRP A 266 16.24 2.22 13.45
CA TRP A 266 15.66 2.43 12.12
C TRP A 266 14.16 2.73 12.19
N ILE A 267 13.41 2.00 13.04
CA ILE A 267 11.98 2.24 13.26
C ILE A 267 11.77 3.64 13.87
N VAL A 268 12.50 3.95 14.95
CA VAL A 268 12.33 5.20 15.68
C VAL A 268 12.67 6.43 14.84
N GLU A 269 13.71 6.36 14.01
CA GLU A 269 14.10 7.45 13.10
C GLU A 269 13.02 7.77 12.05
N ARG A 270 12.20 6.78 11.67
CA ARG A 270 11.14 6.91 10.66
C ARG A 270 9.75 7.01 11.25
N LEU A 271 9.62 6.84 12.56
CA LEU A 271 8.35 6.99 13.27
C LEU A 271 8.02 8.48 13.40
N ASN A 272 7.07 8.96 12.64
CA ASN A 272 6.62 10.35 12.73
C ASN A 272 5.33 10.48 13.56
N GLY A 273 5.07 11.67 14.08
CA GLY A 273 3.93 11.94 14.96
C GLY A 273 2.59 12.11 14.25
N GLU A 274 2.59 12.13 12.92
CA GLU A 274 1.37 12.33 12.12
C GLU A 274 0.81 10.99 11.60
N ASP A 275 1.61 10.26 10.81
CA ASP A 275 1.18 9.05 10.09
C ASP A 275 1.97 7.79 10.49
N GLY A 276 2.73 7.83 11.58
CA GLY A 276 3.45 6.67 12.10
C GLY A 276 4.58 6.19 11.20
N LEU A 277 4.86 4.88 11.22
CA LEU A 277 5.91 4.29 10.38
C LEU A 277 5.39 4.03 8.96
N GLY A 278 6.00 4.68 7.98
CA GLY A 278 5.73 4.46 6.57
C GLY A 278 4.33 4.86 6.10
N GLY A 279 3.48 5.41 6.98
CA GLY A 279 2.14 5.87 6.63
C GLY A 279 1.17 4.76 6.20
N ILE A 280 1.48 3.48 6.42
CA ILE A 280 0.63 2.33 6.07
C ILE A 280 0.37 1.42 7.27
N PHE A 281 -0.85 0.93 7.39
CA PHE A 281 -1.31 0.11 8.53
C PHE A 281 -0.37 -1.06 8.87
N PRO A 282 0.09 -1.92 7.94
CA PRO A 282 0.94 -3.05 8.30
C PRO A 282 2.27 -2.64 8.94
N ALA A 283 2.89 -1.56 8.45
CA ALA A 283 4.13 -1.05 9.03
C ALA A 283 3.90 -0.45 10.42
N MET A 284 2.81 0.30 10.59
CA MET A 284 2.44 0.92 11.88
C MET A 284 2.15 -0.14 12.95
N VAL A 285 1.35 -1.15 12.63
CA VAL A 285 0.99 -2.23 13.59
C VAL A 285 2.20 -3.05 13.94
N ASN A 286 2.98 -3.48 12.97
CA ASN A 286 4.21 -4.25 13.23
C ASN A 286 5.20 -3.44 14.09
N ALA A 287 5.34 -2.12 13.86
CA ALA A 287 6.18 -1.25 14.67
C ALA A 287 5.65 -1.11 16.10
N TYR A 288 4.34 -0.91 16.26
CA TYR A 288 3.68 -0.84 17.55
C TYR A 288 3.88 -2.13 18.38
N GLU A 289 3.64 -3.28 17.75
CA GLU A 289 3.84 -4.59 18.38
C GLU A 289 5.31 -4.87 18.70
N ALA A 290 6.24 -4.49 17.81
CA ALA A 290 7.68 -4.64 18.05
C ALA A 290 8.17 -3.76 19.20
N LEU A 291 7.72 -2.51 19.32
CA LEU A 291 8.06 -1.63 20.45
C LEU A 291 7.58 -2.19 21.77
N LEU A 292 6.34 -2.72 21.82
CA LEU A 292 5.82 -3.38 23.03
C LEU A 292 6.62 -4.64 23.38
N LEU A 293 7.01 -5.45 22.38
CA LEU A 293 7.81 -6.66 22.55
C LEU A 293 9.22 -6.34 23.07
N LEU A 294 9.81 -5.20 22.65
CA LEU A 294 11.09 -4.69 23.16
C LEU A 294 11.01 -4.16 24.59
N GLY A 295 9.81 -4.09 25.18
CA GLY A 295 9.59 -3.69 26.57
C GLY A 295 9.30 -2.20 26.80
N TYR A 296 9.01 -1.45 25.75
CA TYR A 296 8.54 -0.08 25.89
C TYR A 296 7.19 -0.03 26.60
N ASP A 297 7.07 0.85 27.58
CA ASP A 297 5.79 1.10 28.26
C ASP A 297 4.77 1.74 27.30
N LYS A 298 3.49 1.46 27.50
CA LYS A 298 2.39 2.03 26.70
C LYS A 298 2.33 3.55 26.71
N ASN A 299 2.83 4.16 27.79
CA ASN A 299 2.91 5.61 27.94
C ASN A 299 4.16 6.22 27.30
N HIS A 300 5.10 5.40 26.81
CA HIS A 300 6.28 5.88 26.10
C HIS A 300 5.86 6.63 24.83
N SER A 301 6.55 7.71 24.51
CA SER A 301 6.21 8.57 23.36
C SER A 301 6.13 7.78 22.04
N TYR A 302 7.06 6.87 21.77
CA TYR A 302 7.08 6.05 20.54
C TYR A 302 5.84 5.17 20.42
N VAL A 303 5.45 4.51 21.53
CA VAL A 303 4.28 3.63 21.55
C VAL A 303 2.99 4.43 21.36
N LYS A 304 2.88 5.60 22.02
CA LYS A 304 1.74 6.52 21.82
C LYS A 304 1.65 7.02 20.38
N THR A 305 2.76 7.45 19.80
CA THR A 305 2.82 7.91 18.40
C THR A 305 2.34 6.81 17.46
N ALA A 306 2.86 5.59 17.59
CA ALA A 306 2.45 4.47 16.74
C ALA A 306 0.95 4.15 16.91
N LYS A 307 0.44 4.11 18.15
CA LYS A 307 -0.98 3.82 18.40
C LYS A 307 -1.92 4.91 17.88
N GLN A 308 -1.56 6.18 18.07
CA GLN A 308 -2.33 7.31 17.57
C GLN A 308 -2.43 7.31 16.02
N ALA A 309 -1.32 6.99 15.33
CA ALA A 309 -1.32 6.87 13.88
C ALA A 309 -2.25 5.74 13.39
N ILE A 310 -2.23 4.58 14.07
CA ILE A 310 -3.14 3.47 13.77
C ILE A 310 -4.61 3.88 13.97
N ASP A 311 -4.92 4.57 15.09
CA ASP A 311 -6.29 4.95 15.42
C ASP A 311 -6.87 5.99 14.45
N LYS A 312 -6.04 6.84 13.84
CA LYS A 312 -6.45 7.77 12.78
C LYS A 312 -6.97 7.07 11.52
N LEU A 313 -6.61 5.82 11.30
CA LEU A 313 -7.07 5.05 10.14
C LEU A 313 -8.49 4.50 10.33
N LEU A 314 -9.06 4.58 11.53
CA LEU A 314 -10.41 4.08 11.80
C LEU A 314 -11.48 4.99 11.21
N VAL A 315 -12.40 4.40 10.48
CA VAL A 315 -13.68 4.99 10.10
C VAL A 315 -14.76 4.36 10.99
N VAL A 316 -15.33 5.14 11.88
CA VAL A 316 -16.34 4.67 12.83
C VAL A 316 -17.67 5.32 12.53
N LYS A 317 -18.65 4.52 12.06
CA LYS A 317 -20.04 4.91 11.78
C LYS A 317 -20.94 4.45 12.92
N ASP A 318 -22.22 4.77 12.83
CA ASP A 318 -23.19 4.41 13.89
C ASP A 318 -23.27 2.88 14.11
N HIS A 319 -23.29 2.10 13.02
CA HIS A 319 -23.56 0.67 13.06
C HIS A 319 -22.37 -0.20 12.69
N GLU A 320 -21.38 0.35 11.99
CA GLU A 320 -20.20 -0.37 11.52
C GLU A 320 -18.92 0.46 11.73
N ALA A 321 -17.79 -0.20 11.65
CA ALA A 321 -16.49 0.45 11.58
C ALA A 321 -15.54 -0.37 10.72
N TYR A 322 -14.55 0.29 10.12
CA TYR A 322 -13.43 -0.37 9.45
C TYR A 322 -12.15 0.45 9.60
N CYS A 323 -11.02 -0.20 9.42
CA CYS A 323 -9.72 0.45 9.41
C CYS A 323 -9.24 0.58 7.96
N GLN A 324 -8.79 1.78 7.59
CA GLN A 324 -8.20 2.09 6.30
C GLN A 324 -6.75 1.62 6.24
N PRO A 325 -6.19 1.30 5.05
CA PRO A 325 -4.78 0.93 4.92
C PRO A 325 -3.83 2.11 5.11
N CYS A 326 -4.24 3.32 4.75
CA CYS A 326 -3.49 4.57 4.85
C CYS A 326 -4.41 5.77 4.65
N LEU A 327 -3.88 6.99 4.76
CA LEU A 327 -4.54 8.25 4.40
C LEU A 327 -3.83 8.86 3.19
N SER A 328 -4.60 9.48 2.28
CA SER A 328 -4.13 9.94 0.97
C SER A 328 -4.33 11.46 0.71
N PRO A 329 -4.06 12.35 1.68
CA PRO A 329 -4.44 13.76 1.53
C PRO A 329 -3.73 14.48 0.39
N VAL A 330 -2.48 14.13 0.08
CA VAL A 330 -1.73 14.76 -1.01
C VAL A 330 -2.27 14.29 -2.36
N TRP A 331 -2.47 13.00 -2.53
CA TRP A 331 -3.07 12.39 -3.72
C TRP A 331 -4.47 12.92 -3.98
N ASP A 332 -5.36 12.87 -2.98
CA ASP A 332 -6.74 13.34 -3.08
C ASP A 332 -6.81 14.82 -3.45
N THR A 333 -5.94 15.63 -2.87
CA THR A 333 -5.88 17.08 -3.15
C THR A 333 -5.36 17.34 -4.56
N GLY A 334 -4.31 16.64 -4.99
CA GLY A 334 -3.75 16.78 -6.35
C GLY A 334 -4.76 16.44 -7.44
N LEU A 335 -5.42 15.28 -7.33
CA LEU A 335 -6.42 14.84 -8.32
C LEU A 335 -7.68 15.69 -8.30
N THR A 336 -8.16 16.09 -7.11
CA THR A 336 -9.33 16.97 -7.01
C THR A 336 -9.05 18.34 -7.62
N ALA A 337 -7.86 18.87 -7.39
CA ALA A 337 -7.46 20.15 -7.99
C ALA A 337 -7.41 20.05 -9.53
N LEU A 338 -6.87 18.96 -10.10
CA LEU A 338 -6.89 18.72 -11.55
C LEU A 338 -8.31 18.66 -12.09
N ALA A 339 -9.18 17.87 -11.45
CA ALA A 339 -10.57 17.75 -11.90
C ALA A 339 -11.32 19.08 -11.86
N LEU A 340 -11.15 19.88 -10.81
CA LEU A 340 -11.78 21.19 -10.71
C LEU A 340 -11.23 22.21 -11.73
N GLN A 341 -9.94 22.12 -12.08
CA GLN A 341 -9.35 22.95 -13.13
C GLN A 341 -9.93 22.65 -14.51
N GLU A 342 -10.16 21.38 -14.83
CA GLU A 342 -10.75 20.95 -16.11
C GLU A 342 -12.20 21.42 -16.24
N VAL A 343 -12.95 21.46 -15.14
CA VAL A 343 -14.36 21.90 -15.15
C VAL A 343 -14.48 23.41 -15.32
N ASP A 344 -13.86 24.20 -14.46
CA ASP A 344 -13.90 25.65 -14.47
C ASP A 344 -12.75 26.26 -13.65
N LYS A 345 -11.64 26.50 -14.28
CA LYS A 345 -10.45 27.06 -13.64
C LYS A 345 -10.68 28.45 -13.01
N ILE A 346 -11.50 29.26 -13.64
CA ILE A 346 -11.75 30.65 -13.21
C ILE A 346 -12.71 30.64 -12.03
N GLY A 347 -13.83 29.96 -12.14
CA GLY A 347 -14.84 29.83 -11.07
C GLY A 347 -14.30 29.12 -9.83
N ASN A 348 -13.36 28.18 -10.00
CA ASN A 348 -12.75 27.43 -8.90
C ASN A 348 -11.49 28.08 -8.32
N ARG A 349 -11.09 29.29 -8.76
CA ARG A 349 -9.80 29.91 -8.43
C ARG A 349 -9.52 29.99 -6.92
N GLU A 350 -10.48 30.32 -6.10
CA GLU A 350 -10.31 30.44 -4.65
C GLU A 350 -10.03 29.07 -4.00
N VAL A 351 -10.84 28.07 -4.33
CA VAL A 351 -10.72 26.69 -3.87
C VAL A 351 -9.36 26.09 -4.26
N LEU A 352 -8.97 26.27 -5.54
CA LEU A 352 -7.69 25.84 -6.08
C LEU A 352 -6.50 26.54 -5.41
N THR A 353 -6.61 27.85 -5.14
CA THR A 353 -5.54 28.60 -4.48
C THR A 353 -5.28 28.07 -3.06
N ARG A 354 -6.34 27.74 -2.30
CA ARG A 354 -6.18 27.12 -0.98
C ARG A 354 -5.50 25.75 -1.08
N ALA A 355 -5.95 24.91 -2.02
CA ALA A 355 -5.39 23.59 -2.26
C ALA A 355 -3.88 23.65 -2.59
N TYR A 356 -3.49 24.49 -3.53
CA TYR A 356 -2.08 24.62 -3.92
C TYR A 356 -1.19 25.21 -2.85
N ARG A 357 -1.69 26.14 -2.02
CA ARG A 357 -0.95 26.64 -0.85
C ARG A 357 -0.72 25.52 0.16
N TRP A 358 -1.73 24.68 0.41
CA TRP A 358 -1.58 23.54 1.30
C TRP A 358 -0.58 22.53 0.72
N LEU A 359 -0.71 22.14 -0.55
CA LEU A 359 0.24 21.26 -1.22
C LEU A 359 1.67 21.82 -1.17
N LYS A 360 1.86 23.12 -1.46
CA LYS A 360 3.17 23.76 -1.36
C LYS A 360 3.77 23.64 0.03
N SER A 361 2.95 23.74 1.08
CA SER A 361 3.41 23.60 2.47
C SER A 361 3.83 22.17 2.83
N LYS A 362 3.43 21.18 2.04
CA LYS A 362 3.76 19.75 2.23
C LYS A 362 4.94 19.28 1.37
N GLN A 363 5.51 20.14 0.53
CA GLN A 363 6.67 19.78 -0.29
C GLN A 363 7.90 19.51 0.55
N LEU A 364 8.56 18.35 0.32
CA LEU A 364 9.76 17.91 1.01
C LEU A 364 10.99 18.48 0.29
N THR A 365 11.57 19.54 0.84
CA THR A 365 12.68 20.26 0.19
C THR A 365 14.03 20.04 0.85
N ASN A 366 14.06 19.87 2.17
CA ASN A 366 15.28 19.80 2.96
C ASN A 366 15.40 18.52 3.80
N GLU A 367 14.35 17.72 3.87
CA GLU A 367 14.31 16.50 4.66
C GLU A 367 15.13 15.40 3.98
N PRO A 368 16.01 14.70 4.72
CA PRO A 368 16.72 13.55 4.17
C PRO A 368 15.73 12.40 3.93
N GLY A 369 15.94 11.65 2.85
CA GLY A 369 15.08 10.52 2.51
C GLY A 369 15.85 9.29 2.03
N ASP A 370 15.18 8.15 2.01
CA ASP A 370 15.78 6.88 1.58
C ASP A 370 16.17 6.89 0.09
N TRP A 371 15.51 7.70 -0.75
CA TRP A 371 15.87 7.93 -2.14
C TRP A 371 17.31 8.43 -2.33
N GLN A 372 17.87 9.14 -1.34
CA GLN A 372 19.26 9.60 -1.34
C GLN A 372 20.29 8.45 -1.25
N LEU A 373 19.88 7.25 -0.85
CA LEU A 373 20.76 6.07 -0.88
C LEU A 373 21.24 5.75 -2.29
N THR A 374 20.42 6.02 -3.30
CA THR A 374 20.74 5.81 -4.73
C THR A 374 21.02 7.11 -5.48
N ARG A 375 20.60 8.25 -4.95
CA ARG A 375 20.74 9.60 -5.54
C ARG A 375 21.25 10.61 -4.50
N PRO A 376 22.47 10.45 -3.94
CA PRO A 376 22.95 11.25 -2.82
C PRO A 376 23.09 12.75 -3.14
N GLU A 377 23.30 13.11 -4.40
CA GLU A 377 23.47 14.51 -4.84
C GLU A 377 22.15 15.17 -5.25
N LEU A 378 21.03 14.42 -5.25
CA LEU A 378 19.74 14.96 -5.65
C LEU A 378 19.11 15.74 -4.49
N ALA A 379 18.80 17.01 -4.72
CA ALA A 379 18.05 17.83 -3.76
C ALA A 379 16.62 17.32 -3.61
N GLY A 380 15.96 17.62 -2.49
CA GLY A 380 14.55 17.37 -2.29
C GLY A 380 13.66 18.16 -3.26
N GLY A 381 12.40 17.82 -3.34
CA GLY A 381 11.43 18.50 -4.24
C GLY A 381 10.12 17.73 -4.38
N GLY A 382 10.03 16.51 -3.86
CA GLY A 382 8.86 15.65 -3.95
C GLY A 382 7.82 15.87 -2.85
N TRP A 383 6.72 15.14 -2.96
CA TRP A 383 5.68 15.01 -1.94
C TRP A 383 5.52 13.58 -1.49
N ALA A 384 5.21 13.37 -0.22
CA ALA A 384 4.72 12.10 0.26
C ALA A 384 3.22 11.96 -0.07
N PHE A 385 2.73 10.74 -0.15
CA PHE A 385 1.32 10.41 -0.33
C PHE A 385 0.45 10.84 0.87
N GLN A 386 1.01 10.73 2.08
CA GLN A 386 0.36 10.97 3.36
C GLN A 386 0.57 12.42 3.85
N PHE A 387 0.02 12.77 5.02
CA PHE A 387 0.26 14.07 5.67
C PHE A 387 1.73 14.29 6.03
N ALA A 388 2.41 13.24 6.48
CA ALA A 388 3.82 13.25 6.84
C ALA A 388 4.47 11.87 6.63
N ASN A 389 5.32 11.76 5.63
CA ASN A 389 6.19 10.61 5.42
C ASN A 389 7.51 11.07 4.78
N PRO A 390 8.32 11.89 5.50
CA PRO A 390 9.42 12.64 4.91
C PRO A 390 10.53 11.80 4.32
N HIS A 391 10.73 10.56 4.79
CA HIS A 391 11.73 9.67 4.23
C HIS A 391 11.37 9.10 2.85
N TYR A 392 10.09 9.19 2.46
CA TYR A 392 9.55 8.51 1.29
C TYR A 392 8.65 9.43 0.45
N PRO A 393 9.22 10.47 -0.20
CA PRO A 393 8.49 11.16 -1.25
C PRO A 393 8.11 10.19 -2.35
N ASP A 394 6.89 10.34 -2.86
CA ASP A 394 6.30 9.49 -3.88
C ASP A 394 6.48 10.13 -5.26
N VAL A 395 6.97 9.37 -6.22
CA VAL A 395 7.21 9.83 -7.60
C VAL A 395 5.88 10.14 -8.30
N ASP A 396 4.87 9.31 -8.07
CA ASP A 396 3.56 9.43 -8.69
C ASP A 396 2.83 10.67 -8.19
N ASP A 397 2.73 10.83 -6.86
CA ASP A 397 2.18 12.03 -6.23
C ASP A 397 2.90 13.30 -6.69
N THR A 398 4.23 13.26 -6.69
CA THR A 398 5.04 14.41 -7.09
C THR A 398 4.75 14.82 -8.53
N ALA A 399 4.64 13.86 -9.45
CA ALA A 399 4.33 14.15 -10.85
C ALA A 399 2.94 14.76 -11.02
N VAL A 400 1.92 14.20 -10.36
CA VAL A 400 0.54 14.68 -10.43
C VAL A 400 0.38 16.06 -9.79
N VAL A 401 0.93 16.27 -8.59
CA VAL A 401 0.84 17.55 -7.87
C VAL A 401 1.57 18.66 -8.63
N ALA A 402 2.80 18.40 -9.08
CA ALA A 402 3.56 19.40 -9.84
C ALA A 402 2.89 19.73 -11.18
N PHE A 403 2.30 18.73 -11.86
CA PHE A 403 1.52 18.97 -13.09
C PHE A 403 0.28 19.82 -12.81
N ALA A 404 -0.49 19.51 -11.76
CA ALA A 404 -1.65 20.28 -11.37
C ALA A 404 -1.29 21.74 -11.06
N MET A 405 -0.20 21.95 -10.33
CA MET A 405 0.33 23.27 -10.05
C MET A 405 0.77 24.00 -11.33
N ALA A 406 1.44 23.32 -12.25
CA ALA A 406 1.88 23.90 -13.52
C ALA A 406 0.70 24.32 -14.42
N GLU A 407 -0.40 23.56 -14.40
CA GLU A 407 -1.63 23.91 -15.09
C GLU A 407 -2.34 25.12 -14.46
N SER A 408 -2.12 25.40 -13.17
CA SER A 408 -2.76 26.54 -12.49
C SER A 408 -2.30 27.90 -13.02
N ASN A 409 -1.05 28.00 -13.50
CA ASN A 409 -0.37 29.25 -13.90
C ASN A 409 -0.28 30.28 -12.75
N LEU A 410 -0.21 29.83 -11.50
CA LEU A 410 -0.01 30.69 -10.33
C LEU A 410 1.49 31.00 -10.16
N PRO A 411 1.92 32.27 -10.17
CA PRO A 411 3.36 32.63 -10.18
C PRO A 411 4.10 32.20 -8.90
N ASP A 412 3.42 32.15 -7.77
CA ASP A 412 3.98 31.79 -6.47
C ASP A 412 4.28 30.30 -6.32
N LEU A 413 3.93 29.47 -7.32
CA LEU A 413 4.21 28.04 -7.38
C LEU A 413 5.43 27.66 -8.23
N THR A 414 6.00 28.62 -8.97
CA THR A 414 7.07 28.37 -9.94
C THR A 414 8.25 27.62 -9.35
N ASP A 415 8.76 28.06 -8.21
CA ASP A 415 9.92 27.39 -7.55
C ASP A 415 9.58 25.96 -7.11
N SER A 416 8.38 25.74 -6.55
CA SER A 416 7.91 24.40 -6.15
C SER A 416 7.83 23.45 -7.34
N ILE A 417 7.27 23.91 -8.46
CA ILE A 417 7.17 23.15 -9.70
C ILE A 417 8.55 22.81 -10.25
N GLN A 418 9.47 23.78 -10.24
CA GLN A 418 10.83 23.56 -10.72
C GLN A 418 11.59 22.54 -9.87
N LEU A 419 11.53 22.64 -8.54
CA LEU A 419 12.15 21.68 -7.63
C LEU A 419 11.60 20.27 -7.86
N ALA A 420 10.28 20.13 -7.95
CA ALA A 420 9.63 18.85 -8.20
C ALA A 420 10.04 18.25 -9.55
N SER A 421 10.07 19.08 -10.60
CA SER A 421 10.46 18.62 -11.94
C SER A 421 11.93 18.16 -11.99
N GLN A 422 12.83 18.85 -11.28
CA GLN A 422 14.22 18.45 -11.16
C GLN A 422 14.36 17.14 -10.37
N TRP A 423 13.59 17.00 -9.29
CA TRP A 423 13.56 15.79 -8.49
C TRP A 423 13.06 14.59 -9.32
N ILE A 424 11.96 14.74 -10.07
CA ILE A 424 11.43 13.71 -11.00
C ILE A 424 12.51 13.29 -12.00
N VAL A 425 13.19 14.24 -12.67
CA VAL A 425 14.26 13.90 -13.61
C VAL A 425 15.39 13.10 -12.92
N GLY A 426 15.74 13.47 -11.69
CA GLY A 426 16.75 12.78 -10.90
C GLY A 426 16.36 11.36 -10.48
N MET A 427 15.06 11.08 -10.34
CA MET A 427 14.50 9.77 -9.98
C MET A 427 14.32 8.82 -11.17
N GLN A 428 14.67 9.25 -12.39
CA GLN A 428 14.57 8.37 -13.56
C GLN A 428 15.52 7.17 -13.45
N SER A 429 14.97 5.98 -13.67
CA SER A 429 15.75 4.74 -13.78
C SER A 429 16.54 4.66 -15.08
N LYS A 430 17.56 3.79 -15.15
CA LYS A 430 18.45 3.64 -16.32
C LYS A 430 17.72 3.26 -17.60
N ASN A 431 16.64 2.49 -17.49
CA ASN A 431 15.79 2.11 -18.61
C ASN A 431 14.84 3.23 -19.10
N GLY A 432 14.85 4.40 -18.46
CA GLY A 432 13.99 5.53 -18.78
C GLY A 432 12.65 5.56 -18.04
N GLY A 433 12.25 4.50 -17.36
CA GLY A 433 11.03 4.43 -16.56
C GLY A 433 11.19 4.93 -15.14
N TYR A 434 10.10 4.90 -14.38
CA TYR A 434 10.03 5.32 -12.98
C TYR A 434 9.33 4.28 -12.11
N GLY A 435 9.94 3.92 -10.97
CA GLY A 435 9.28 3.29 -9.84
C GLY A 435 8.54 4.34 -9.02
N ALA A 436 7.72 3.89 -8.07
CA ALA A 436 6.96 4.79 -7.21
C ALA A 436 7.85 5.52 -6.18
N PHE A 437 8.92 4.89 -5.69
CA PHE A 437 9.80 5.42 -4.64
C PHE A 437 11.30 5.20 -4.90
N ASP A 438 11.65 4.10 -5.53
CA ASP A 438 13.04 3.65 -5.66
C ASP A 438 13.53 3.73 -7.11
N VAL A 439 14.80 4.06 -7.29
CA VAL A 439 15.45 4.08 -8.60
C VAL A 439 16.16 2.75 -8.85
N ASP A 440 15.99 2.19 -10.05
CA ASP A 440 16.64 0.93 -10.46
C ASP A 440 16.39 -0.26 -9.51
N ASN A 441 15.22 -0.31 -8.83
CA ASN A 441 14.88 -1.39 -7.91
C ASN A 441 14.36 -2.63 -8.68
N THR A 442 15.26 -3.27 -9.42
CA THR A 442 15.00 -4.38 -10.35
C THR A 442 15.73 -5.67 -9.97
N TYR A 443 15.88 -5.92 -8.68
CA TYR A 443 16.57 -7.11 -8.16
C TYR A 443 15.69 -8.35 -8.22
N TYR A 444 15.18 -8.72 -9.39
CA TYR A 444 14.15 -9.75 -9.62
C TYR A 444 14.44 -11.12 -9.00
N TYR A 445 15.72 -11.46 -8.75
CA TYR A 445 16.07 -12.71 -8.06
C TYR A 445 15.51 -12.76 -6.64
N LEU A 446 15.21 -11.61 -6.00
CA LEU A 446 14.61 -11.55 -4.68
C LEU A 446 13.13 -11.99 -4.69
N ASN A 447 12.45 -11.98 -5.83
CA ASN A 447 11.09 -12.50 -5.94
C ASN A 447 11.02 -14.03 -5.73
N GLU A 448 12.15 -14.71 -5.77
CA GLU A 448 12.26 -16.16 -5.55
C GLU A 448 12.52 -16.55 -4.10
N ILE A 449 12.78 -15.59 -3.20
CA ILE A 449 12.93 -15.92 -1.76
C ILE A 449 11.59 -16.32 -1.14
N PRO A 450 11.58 -17.20 -0.11
CA PRO A 450 10.32 -17.65 0.50
C PRO A 450 9.44 -16.57 1.10
N PHE A 451 10.01 -15.40 1.40
CA PHE A 451 9.28 -14.24 1.89
C PHE A 451 8.51 -13.50 0.77
N ALA A 452 8.91 -13.63 -0.48
CA ALA A 452 8.37 -12.86 -1.62
C ALA A 452 7.10 -13.48 -2.24
N ASP A 453 6.35 -14.31 -1.53
CA ASP A 453 5.17 -14.99 -2.06
C ASP A 453 3.96 -14.05 -2.28
N HIS A 454 4.05 -12.82 -1.81
CA HIS A 454 3.04 -11.76 -1.97
C HIS A 454 3.17 -10.91 -3.25
N GLY A 455 4.28 -11.09 -4.02
CA GLY A 455 4.47 -10.45 -5.33
C GLY A 455 4.83 -8.95 -5.33
N ALA A 456 5.03 -8.31 -4.17
CA ALA A 456 5.25 -6.87 -4.05
C ALA A 456 6.53 -6.52 -3.28
N LEU A 457 7.61 -7.30 -3.45
CA LEU A 457 8.88 -7.08 -2.73
C LEU A 457 9.73 -5.94 -3.30
N LEU A 458 9.61 -5.69 -4.60
CA LEU A 458 10.41 -4.72 -5.35
C LEU A 458 9.56 -3.54 -5.81
N ASP A 459 10.26 -2.48 -6.26
CA ASP A 459 9.67 -1.27 -6.87
C ASP A 459 10.28 -1.01 -8.26
N PRO A 460 10.03 -1.90 -9.24
CA PRO A 460 10.51 -1.69 -10.59
C PRO A 460 9.76 -0.53 -11.25
N PRO A 461 10.34 0.11 -12.29
CA PRO A 461 9.60 1.05 -13.12
C PRO A 461 8.31 0.45 -13.67
N THR A 462 7.24 1.25 -13.66
CA THR A 462 5.92 0.90 -14.20
C THR A 462 5.46 1.95 -15.21
N VAL A 463 4.60 1.55 -16.13
CA VAL A 463 4.17 2.40 -17.24
C VAL A 463 3.28 3.54 -16.76
N ASP A 464 2.40 3.30 -15.81
CA ASP A 464 1.46 4.29 -15.25
C ASP A 464 2.20 5.44 -14.53
N VAL A 465 3.13 5.13 -13.62
CA VAL A 465 3.98 6.13 -12.95
C VAL A 465 4.82 6.88 -13.98
N SER A 466 5.43 6.14 -14.92
CA SER A 466 6.26 6.74 -15.99
C SER A 466 5.45 7.67 -16.89
N ALA A 467 4.19 7.33 -17.19
CA ALA A 467 3.33 8.19 -18.02
C ALA A 467 2.99 9.50 -17.32
N ARG A 468 2.72 9.49 -16.01
CA ARG A 468 2.49 10.72 -15.23
C ARG A 468 3.74 11.60 -15.15
N CYS A 469 4.92 11.00 -14.98
CA CYS A 469 6.19 11.72 -15.08
C CYS A 469 6.40 12.33 -16.47
N ALA A 470 6.09 11.60 -17.55
CA ALA A 470 6.17 12.09 -18.91
C ALA A 470 5.21 13.28 -19.15
N MET A 471 4.01 13.24 -18.58
CA MET A 471 3.03 14.32 -18.67
C MET A 471 3.58 15.62 -18.05
N LEU A 472 4.16 15.55 -16.85
CA LEU A 472 4.82 16.70 -16.21
C LEU A 472 5.99 17.21 -17.06
N MET A 473 6.91 16.32 -17.46
CA MET A 473 8.07 16.72 -18.26
C MET A 473 7.68 17.34 -19.61
N ALA A 474 6.65 16.83 -20.29
CA ALA A 474 6.14 17.40 -21.52
C ALA A 474 5.58 18.83 -21.34
N LYS A 475 4.94 19.07 -20.19
CA LYS A 475 4.48 20.43 -19.84
C LYS A 475 5.65 21.37 -19.62
N MET A 476 6.64 20.94 -18.84
CA MET A 476 7.81 21.74 -18.48
C MET A 476 8.75 21.97 -19.67
N ALA A 477 8.90 21.01 -20.57
CA ALA A 477 9.77 21.11 -21.75
C ALA A 477 9.38 22.22 -22.71
N LYS A 478 8.14 22.71 -22.65
CA LYS A 478 7.69 23.87 -23.46
C LYS A 478 8.45 25.16 -23.12
N GLN A 479 8.90 25.29 -21.88
CA GLN A 479 9.63 26.45 -21.37
C GLN A 479 11.09 26.13 -21.04
N HIS A 480 11.39 24.88 -20.73
CA HIS A 480 12.68 24.38 -20.28
C HIS A 480 13.08 23.14 -21.12
N PRO A 481 13.72 23.32 -22.29
CA PRO A 481 14.11 22.23 -23.18
C PRO A 481 15.02 21.16 -22.55
N ASP A 482 15.66 21.46 -21.43
CA ASP A 482 16.54 20.57 -20.67
C ASP A 482 15.80 19.30 -20.18
N TYR A 483 14.48 19.32 -20.10
CA TYR A 483 13.66 18.16 -19.73
C TYR A 483 13.44 17.19 -20.91
N LEU A 484 13.68 17.59 -22.17
CA LEU A 484 13.44 16.77 -23.36
C LEU A 484 14.21 15.44 -23.36
N PRO A 485 15.50 15.37 -22.96
CA PRO A 485 16.21 14.09 -22.94
C PRO A 485 15.60 13.07 -21.99
N ALA A 486 15.14 13.49 -20.81
CA ALA A 486 14.46 12.60 -19.85
C ALA A 486 13.09 12.18 -20.39
N LEU A 487 12.31 13.12 -20.93
CA LEU A 487 11.01 12.84 -21.56
C LEU A 487 11.14 11.80 -22.69
N HIS A 488 12.10 11.96 -23.58
CA HIS A 488 12.29 11.01 -24.69
C HIS A 488 12.60 9.60 -24.18
N ARG A 489 13.50 9.45 -23.21
CA ARG A 489 13.80 8.14 -22.60
C ARG A 489 12.56 7.52 -21.97
N THR A 490 11.70 8.33 -21.32
CA THR A 490 10.46 7.84 -20.70
C THR A 490 9.46 7.37 -21.78
N ILE A 491 9.32 8.12 -22.86
CA ILE A 491 8.46 7.72 -24.00
C ILE A 491 8.97 6.43 -24.61
N ASP A 492 10.28 6.27 -24.80
CA ASP A 492 10.86 5.05 -25.34
C ASP A 492 10.63 3.86 -24.40
N TYR A 493 10.77 4.05 -23.09
CA TYR A 493 10.41 3.05 -22.08
C TYR A 493 8.93 2.65 -22.19
N ILE A 494 8.00 3.60 -22.18
CA ILE A 494 6.55 3.32 -22.29
C ILE A 494 6.24 2.53 -23.56
N ARG A 495 6.88 2.88 -24.69
CA ARG A 495 6.70 2.15 -25.95
C ARG A 495 7.24 0.72 -25.88
N SER A 496 8.37 0.51 -25.20
CA SER A 496 8.98 -0.82 -25.08
C SER A 496 8.18 -1.79 -24.19
N GLU A 497 7.33 -1.25 -23.29
CA GLU A 497 6.50 -2.05 -22.38
C GLU A 497 5.10 -2.34 -22.96
N GLN A 498 4.80 -1.85 -24.17
CA GLN A 498 3.50 -2.12 -24.79
C GLN A 498 3.37 -3.59 -25.20
N GLU A 499 2.29 -4.22 -24.79
CA GLU A 499 1.95 -5.61 -25.14
C GLU A 499 1.54 -5.74 -26.62
N ASP A 500 1.65 -6.94 -27.18
CA ASP A 500 1.29 -7.20 -28.57
C ASP A 500 -0.17 -6.84 -28.91
N ASN A 501 -1.07 -6.89 -27.93
CA ASN A 501 -2.48 -6.51 -28.09
C ASN A 501 -2.72 -5.00 -27.97
N GLY A 502 -1.67 -4.20 -27.78
CA GLY A 502 -1.73 -2.74 -27.66
C GLY A 502 -2.01 -2.22 -26.23
N SER A 503 -2.17 -3.10 -25.22
CA SER A 503 -2.30 -2.71 -23.80
C SER A 503 -0.94 -2.51 -23.12
N TRP A 504 -0.97 -2.06 -21.88
CA TRP A 504 0.14 -1.97 -20.96
C TRP A 504 -0.21 -2.63 -19.63
#